data_4a183f727d364cbadc014e234d99a65e
#
_entry.id   4a183f727d364cbadc014e234d99a65e
#
_cell.length_a   1.000
_cell.length_b   1.000
_cell.length_c   1.000
_cell.angle_alpha   90.00
_cell.angle_beta   90.00
_cell.angle_gamma   90.00
#
_symmetry.space_group_name_H-M   'P 1'
#
loop_
_entity.id
_entity.type
_entity.pdbx_description
1 polymer ?
#
loop_
_entity_poly.entity_id
_entity_poly.type
_entity_poly.pdbx_seq_one_letter_code
_entity_poly.pdbx_strand_id
1 'polypeptide(L)'
;MILILGGTTEGRTAVKVADEAGKPYFYSTKGEWQEIQCKHGIRITGGMDTEKMESFCRQNNIRLLVDAAHPFASQLHRTVDETSRTLHLPVIRFERKYPPRTENIIWCEDYTDAIYRLEKAGTDHLLALTGVQTIGKLRPYWEKHTCWFRVLERETSITLAQEQGFPKGNLVFYHAGESEALLLETLHPQAILTKESGESGGFSEKVKAAQAAKIPVFAIKRPPLPRHFMIVTGEYGLRKQIEKNIPAFYPLRSGYTTGACATAAAKAALTALILGEEQKMISFRLPDDEEMTLPVSHTEIEKNSATCTVVKDAGDDPDVTHGASIVVTVSFSNHPDIRFLQGEGVGRVTLPGLGLEIGEPAINRIPRQMIMKELSALYDKGLDITISVPGGKELAQRTFNPKLGIVDGISIIGTSGIVRPFSSEAFVEAIRREVEVCVAVGSSRLIINSGAKSERFVKKEYPGLPAQAFVHYGNFIGETLKIAAKLKVPLVTLGIMIGKAVKLAEGNLDTHSKKVVMNKEFLKQVAMEAGCSPDVESMIERLTLARELWTLLSEEDCGKFFPCLLEHCFAHCVPLLPEGKLTILLIDEEGNIPFRIQ
;
A
#
# COMPACT_ATOMS: atom_id res chain seq x y z
N MET A 1 -21.53 12.58 -3.53
CA MET A 1 -21.40 11.47 -2.56
C MET A 1 -21.11 10.17 -3.30
N ILE A 2 -20.47 9.21 -2.63
CA ILE A 2 -20.21 7.85 -3.14
C ILE A 2 -21.09 6.89 -2.35
N LEU A 3 -21.64 5.88 -3.02
CA LEU A 3 -22.28 4.73 -2.38
C LEU A 3 -21.45 3.47 -2.64
N ILE A 4 -20.91 2.88 -1.57
CA ILE A 4 -20.14 1.64 -1.59
C ILE A 4 -21.05 0.50 -1.16
N LEU A 5 -21.20 -0.51 -1.99
CA LEU A 5 -21.97 -1.72 -1.74
C LEU A 5 -21.01 -2.85 -1.34
N GLY A 6 -21.10 -3.33 -0.11
CA GLY A 6 -20.07 -4.18 0.47
C GLY A 6 -20.59 -5.46 1.12
N GLY A 7 -20.06 -5.78 2.29
CA GLY A 7 -20.30 -7.04 3.01
C GLY A 7 -19.23 -8.11 2.76
N THR A 8 -18.11 -7.75 2.14
CA THR A 8 -16.97 -8.63 1.78
C THR A 8 -15.65 -8.05 2.28
N THR A 9 -14.56 -8.76 2.04
CA THR A 9 -13.19 -8.22 2.25
C THR A 9 -12.94 -7.01 1.36
N GLU A 10 -13.37 -7.08 0.10
CA GLU A 10 -13.26 -5.98 -0.88
C GLU A 10 -14.05 -4.76 -0.40
N GLY A 11 -15.22 -4.96 0.23
CA GLY A 11 -15.99 -3.88 0.84
C GLY A 11 -15.23 -3.18 1.96
N ARG A 12 -14.52 -3.92 2.83
CA ARG A 12 -13.65 -3.33 3.86
C ARG A 12 -12.49 -2.53 3.26
N THR A 13 -11.87 -3.06 2.23
CA THR A 13 -10.80 -2.37 1.50
C THR A 13 -11.32 -1.08 0.84
N ALA A 14 -12.50 -1.13 0.23
CA ALA A 14 -13.13 0.05 -0.37
C ALA A 14 -13.44 1.15 0.66
N VAL A 15 -13.87 0.78 1.87
CA VAL A 15 -14.05 1.70 3.00
C VAL A 15 -12.71 2.34 3.40
N LYS A 16 -11.64 1.54 3.55
CA LYS A 16 -10.30 2.05 3.86
C LYS A 16 -9.83 3.08 2.84
N VAL A 17 -9.99 2.77 1.54
CA VAL A 17 -9.63 3.68 0.44
C VAL A 17 -10.47 4.95 0.47
N ALA A 18 -11.78 4.87 0.73
CA ALA A 18 -12.64 6.04 0.82
C ALA A 18 -12.35 6.91 2.04
N ASP A 19 -12.02 6.31 3.18
CA ASP A 19 -11.66 7.03 4.42
C ASP A 19 -10.40 7.92 4.27
N GLU A 20 -9.48 7.57 3.35
CA GLU A 20 -8.30 8.40 3.03
C GLU A 20 -8.68 9.80 2.52
N ALA A 21 -9.88 9.96 1.99
CA ALA A 21 -10.36 11.25 1.48
C ALA A 21 -10.75 12.23 2.60
N GLY A 22 -11.03 11.76 3.81
CA GLY A 22 -11.58 12.58 4.89
C GLY A 22 -12.96 13.15 4.60
N LYS A 23 -13.69 12.60 3.63
CA LYS A 23 -15.00 13.07 3.15
C LYS A 23 -16.09 12.04 3.36
N PRO A 24 -17.34 12.46 3.56
CA PRO A 24 -18.44 11.56 3.78
C PRO A 24 -18.77 10.71 2.54
N TYR A 25 -19.14 9.46 2.78
CA TYR A 25 -19.65 8.48 1.81
C TYR A 25 -20.65 7.56 2.49
N PHE A 26 -21.40 6.76 1.73
CA PHE A 26 -22.27 5.73 2.27
C PHE A 26 -21.66 4.35 2.06
N TYR A 27 -21.76 3.50 3.08
CA TYR A 27 -21.38 2.09 3.02
C TYR A 27 -22.59 1.21 3.31
N SER A 28 -23.05 0.43 2.32
CA SER A 28 -24.23 -0.42 2.40
C SER A 28 -23.87 -1.88 2.53
N THR A 29 -24.52 -2.56 3.48
CA THR A 29 -24.45 -4.01 3.67
C THR A 29 -25.86 -4.60 3.82
N LYS A 30 -26.05 -5.86 3.38
CA LYS A 30 -27.35 -6.55 3.52
C LYS A 30 -27.74 -6.78 4.97
N GLY A 31 -26.76 -7.02 5.84
CA GLY A 31 -26.97 -7.26 7.28
C GLY A 31 -25.89 -6.58 8.12
N GLU A 32 -26.05 -6.67 9.43
CA GLU A 32 -25.18 -6.00 10.43
C GLU A 32 -23.91 -6.80 10.80
N TRP A 33 -23.81 -8.03 10.33
CA TRP A 33 -22.81 -9.02 10.74
C TRP A 33 -21.35 -8.65 10.46
N GLN A 34 -21.11 -7.68 9.59
CA GLN A 34 -19.77 -7.24 9.30
C GLN A 34 -19.34 -6.18 10.30
N GLU A 35 -18.37 -6.50 11.15
CA GLU A 35 -17.70 -5.51 11.97
C GLU A 35 -16.78 -4.68 11.07
N ILE A 36 -17.08 -3.39 10.97
CA ILE A 36 -16.32 -2.40 10.24
C ILE A 36 -16.53 -1.02 10.86
N GLN A 37 -15.44 -0.32 11.06
CA GLN A 37 -15.46 1.08 11.47
C GLN A 37 -15.23 1.96 10.23
N CYS A 38 -16.24 2.75 9.88
CA CYS A 38 -16.14 3.79 8.85
C CYS A 38 -15.78 5.11 9.53
N LYS A 39 -14.58 5.64 9.30
CA LYS A 39 -14.13 6.90 9.95
C LYS A 39 -14.93 8.10 9.48
N HIS A 40 -15.24 8.15 8.19
CA HIS A 40 -15.97 9.24 7.54
C HIS A 40 -17.24 8.75 6.84
N GLY A 41 -17.47 7.44 6.81
CA GLY A 41 -18.60 6.81 6.15
C GLY A 41 -19.82 6.68 7.02
N ILE A 42 -21.00 6.79 6.40
CA ILE A 42 -22.30 6.52 7.01
C ILE A 42 -22.69 5.08 6.63
N ARG A 43 -22.74 4.21 7.63
CA ARG A 43 -23.17 2.82 7.40
C ARG A 43 -24.68 2.72 7.30
N ILE A 44 -25.15 1.99 6.30
CA ILE A 44 -26.55 1.65 6.11
C ILE A 44 -26.68 0.14 5.96
N THR A 45 -27.74 -0.42 6.53
CA THR A 45 -28.03 -1.86 6.52
C THR A 45 -29.40 -2.13 5.90
N GLY A 46 -29.55 -3.30 5.29
CA GLY A 46 -30.76 -3.71 4.61
C GLY A 46 -30.55 -3.87 3.09
N GLY A 47 -31.32 -4.79 2.50
CA GLY A 47 -31.33 -4.99 1.05
C GLY A 47 -32.05 -3.85 0.36
N MET A 48 -31.49 -3.36 -0.74
CA MET A 48 -32.14 -2.40 -1.63
C MET A 48 -32.52 -3.09 -2.94
N ASP A 49 -33.79 -2.96 -3.35
CA ASP A 49 -34.25 -3.18 -4.71
C ASP A 49 -33.91 -1.95 -5.57
N THR A 50 -34.22 -2.00 -6.87
CA THR A 50 -33.89 -0.93 -7.82
C THR A 50 -34.56 0.39 -7.45
N GLU A 51 -35.85 0.38 -7.08
CA GLU A 51 -36.60 1.58 -6.72
C GLU A 51 -36.04 2.27 -5.47
N LYS A 52 -35.73 1.48 -4.43
CA LYS A 52 -35.11 1.99 -3.20
C LYS A 52 -33.72 2.55 -3.46
N MET A 53 -32.91 1.86 -4.28
CA MET A 53 -31.57 2.32 -4.61
C MET A 53 -31.61 3.61 -5.42
N GLU A 54 -32.49 3.73 -6.40
CA GLU A 54 -32.69 4.97 -7.18
C GLU A 54 -33.12 6.13 -6.28
N SER A 55 -34.13 5.90 -5.42
CA SER A 55 -34.59 6.91 -4.47
C SER A 55 -33.49 7.37 -3.54
N PHE A 56 -32.74 6.42 -2.97
CA PHE A 56 -31.61 6.70 -2.09
C PHE A 56 -30.52 7.52 -2.82
N CYS A 57 -30.18 7.14 -4.04
CA CYS A 57 -29.18 7.85 -4.84
C CYS A 57 -29.59 9.30 -5.12
N ARG A 58 -30.86 9.55 -5.45
CA ARG A 58 -31.38 10.89 -5.68
C ARG A 58 -31.37 11.74 -4.39
N GLN A 59 -31.90 11.20 -3.29
CA GLN A 59 -32.00 11.91 -2.01
C GLN A 59 -30.64 12.29 -1.43
N ASN A 60 -29.62 11.46 -1.65
CA ASN A 60 -28.28 11.65 -1.08
C ASN A 60 -27.26 12.19 -2.09
N ASN A 61 -27.68 12.65 -3.26
CA ASN A 61 -26.79 13.15 -4.32
C ASN A 61 -25.63 12.19 -4.61
N ILE A 62 -25.91 10.89 -4.76
CA ILE A 62 -24.90 9.92 -5.16
C ILE A 62 -24.45 10.22 -6.59
N ARG A 63 -23.16 10.21 -6.81
CA ARG A 63 -22.51 10.51 -8.09
C ARG A 63 -21.65 9.35 -8.61
N LEU A 64 -21.43 8.34 -7.78
CA LEU A 64 -20.62 7.18 -8.11
C LEU A 64 -21.08 5.99 -7.27
N LEU A 65 -21.26 4.86 -7.91
CA LEU A 65 -21.48 3.56 -7.27
C LEU A 65 -20.19 2.75 -7.26
N VAL A 66 -19.84 2.18 -6.09
CA VAL A 66 -18.72 1.24 -5.95
C VAL A 66 -19.31 -0.11 -5.54
N ASP A 67 -19.34 -1.04 -6.48
CA ASP A 67 -19.79 -2.40 -6.23
C ASP A 67 -18.61 -3.27 -5.77
N ALA A 68 -18.50 -3.44 -4.46
CA ALA A 68 -17.54 -4.29 -3.78
C ALA A 68 -18.20 -5.52 -3.16
N ALA A 69 -19.39 -5.90 -3.64
CA ALA A 69 -20.13 -7.04 -3.15
C ALA A 69 -19.55 -8.39 -3.62
N HIS A 70 -20.06 -9.47 -3.07
CA HIS A 70 -19.63 -10.83 -3.43
C HIS A 70 -19.87 -11.10 -4.94
N PRO A 71 -18.93 -11.73 -5.67
CA PRO A 71 -19.06 -11.98 -7.12
C PRO A 71 -20.35 -12.70 -7.54
N PHE A 72 -20.90 -13.49 -6.63
CA PHE A 72 -22.16 -14.22 -6.85
C PHE A 72 -23.42 -13.47 -6.33
N ALA A 73 -23.32 -12.19 -6.02
CA ALA A 73 -24.45 -11.35 -5.62
C ALA A 73 -25.24 -10.86 -6.85
N SER A 74 -25.65 -11.77 -7.75
CA SER A 74 -26.22 -11.47 -9.06
C SER A 74 -27.43 -10.52 -9.00
N GLN A 75 -28.27 -10.64 -7.96
CA GLN A 75 -29.41 -9.74 -7.78
C GLN A 75 -28.95 -8.30 -7.52
N LEU A 76 -27.95 -8.12 -6.66
CA LEU A 76 -27.40 -6.79 -6.37
C LEU A 76 -26.70 -6.19 -7.60
N HIS A 77 -25.91 -6.99 -8.32
CA HIS A 77 -25.27 -6.51 -9.56
C HIS A 77 -26.29 -6.06 -10.60
N ARG A 78 -27.43 -6.75 -10.72
CA ARG A 78 -28.55 -6.34 -11.57
C ARG A 78 -29.18 -5.03 -11.08
N THR A 79 -29.48 -4.91 -9.78
CA THR A 79 -29.99 -3.67 -9.18
C THR A 79 -29.05 -2.50 -9.44
N VAL A 80 -27.74 -2.69 -9.29
CA VAL A 80 -26.71 -1.66 -9.58
C VAL A 80 -26.71 -1.30 -11.07
N ASP A 81 -26.78 -2.28 -11.97
CA ASP A 81 -26.85 -2.06 -13.42
C ASP A 81 -28.06 -1.22 -13.80
N GLU A 82 -29.25 -1.62 -13.37
CA GLU A 82 -30.50 -0.93 -13.63
C GLU A 82 -30.47 0.52 -13.09
N THR A 83 -30.14 0.69 -11.81
CA THR A 83 -30.01 2.03 -11.18
C THR A 83 -28.99 2.91 -11.89
N SER A 84 -27.84 2.35 -12.25
CA SER A 84 -26.78 3.11 -12.94
C SER A 84 -27.22 3.62 -14.30
N ARG A 85 -27.97 2.82 -15.06
CA ARG A 85 -28.52 3.20 -16.37
C ARG A 85 -29.60 4.27 -16.23
N THR A 86 -30.54 4.09 -15.30
CA THR A 86 -31.64 5.06 -15.06
C THR A 86 -31.11 6.42 -14.61
N LEU A 87 -30.08 6.43 -13.75
CA LEU A 87 -29.54 7.67 -13.17
C LEU A 87 -28.29 8.18 -13.86
N HIS A 88 -27.81 7.51 -14.92
CA HIS A 88 -26.54 7.79 -15.61
C HIS A 88 -25.34 7.89 -14.66
N LEU A 89 -25.29 6.99 -13.65
CA LEU A 89 -24.22 6.97 -12.68
C LEU A 89 -23.08 6.04 -13.14
N PRO A 90 -21.81 6.48 -13.03
CA PRO A 90 -20.68 5.58 -13.22
C PRO A 90 -20.65 4.51 -12.13
N VAL A 91 -20.21 3.30 -12.51
CA VAL A 91 -20.04 2.16 -11.59
C VAL A 91 -18.62 1.67 -11.64
N ILE A 92 -17.97 1.63 -10.49
CA ILE A 92 -16.71 0.93 -10.30
C ILE A 92 -17.02 -0.45 -9.70
N ARG A 93 -16.65 -1.51 -10.40
CA ARG A 93 -16.65 -2.85 -9.84
C ARG A 93 -15.31 -3.13 -9.21
N PHE A 94 -15.26 -3.24 -7.88
CA PHE A 94 -14.07 -3.60 -7.15
C PHE A 94 -13.98 -5.12 -7.01
N GLU A 95 -13.17 -5.73 -7.89
CA GLU A 95 -13.08 -7.18 -8.04
C GLU A 95 -11.93 -7.79 -7.24
N ARG A 96 -12.05 -9.09 -7.01
CA ARG A 96 -11.02 -9.94 -6.43
C ARG A 96 -9.98 -10.31 -7.46
N LYS A 97 -8.82 -10.78 -6.99
CA LYS A 97 -7.90 -11.52 -7.85
C LYS A 97 -8.43 -12.93 -8.06
N TYR A 98 -8.37 -13.39 -9.29
CA TYR A 98 -8.78 -14.75 -9.66
C TYR A 98 -7.60 -15.49 -10.25
N PRO A 99 -7.33 -16.74 -9.82
CA PRO A 99 -6.36 -17.57 -10.51
C PRO A 99 -6.84 -17.88 -11.93
N PRO A 100 -5.94 -18.16 -12.87
CA PRO A 100 -6.30 -18.59 -14.21
C PRO A 100 -7.19 -19.85 -14.15
N ARG A 101 -8.14 -19.95 -15.07
CA ARG A 101 -8.92 -21.18 -15.24
C ARG A 101 -8.04 -22.25 -15.88
N THR A 102 -7.85 -23.35 -15.16
CA THR A 102 -7.00 -24.47 -15.58
C THR A 102 -7.85 -25.68 -15.99
N GLU A 103 -7.28 -26.57 -16.82
CA GLU A 103 -7.97 -27.77 -17.34
C GLU A 103 -8.21 -28.84 -16.27
N ASN A 104 -7.48 -28.82 -15.17
CA ASN A 104 -7.63 -29.73 -14.05
C ASN A 104 -8.82 -29.41 -13.11
N ILE A 105 -9.63 -28.43 -13.47
CA ILE A 105 -10.89 -28.05 -12.79
C ILE A 105 -12.03 -28.21 -13.80
N ILE A 106 -13.10 -28.88 -13.40
CA ILE A 106 -14.32 -29.03 -14.21
C ILE A 106 -15.17 -27.77 -14.03
N TRP A 107 -15.07 -26.87 -15.00
CA TRP A 107 -15.80 -25.60 -14.97
C TRP A 107 -17.26 -25.79 -15.40
N CYS A 108 -18.19 -25.39 -14.51
CA CYS A 108 -19.62 -25.46 -14.73
C CYS A 108 -20.21 -24.05 -14.95
N GLU A 109 -21.11 -23.91 -15.91
CA GLU A 109 -21.75 -22.62 -16.21
C GLU A 109 -22.66 -22.17 -15.06
N ASP A 110 -23.44 -23.11 -14.54
CA ASP A 110 -24.36 -22.89 -13.42
C ASP A 110 -24.55 -24.17 -12.60
N TYR A 111 -25.50 -24.17 -11.68
CA TYR A 111 -25.80 -25.32 -10.83
C TYR A 111 -26.46 -26.46 -11.59
N THR A 112 -27.20 -26.18 -12.66
CA THR A 112 -27.82 -27.20 -13.52
C THR A 112 -26.76 -27.98 -14.30
N ASP A 113 -25.81 -27.25 -14.91
CA ASP A 113 -24.66 -27.86 -15.57
C ASP A 113 -23.78 -28.65 -14.59
N ALA A 114 -23.60 -28.14 -13.35
CA ALA A 114 -22.87 -28.86 -12.32
C ALA A 114 -23.53 -30.18 -11.95
N ILE A 115 -24.83 -30.22 -11.74
CA ILE A 115 -25.59 -31.46 -11.46
C ILE A 115 -25.42 -32.44 -12.61
N TYR A 116 -25.62 -32.00 -13.84
CA TYR A 116 -25.47 -32.86 -15.03
C TYR A 116 -24.06 -33.48 -15.11
N ARG A 117 -23.02 -32.69 -14.86
CA ARG A 117 -21.63 -33.18 -14.91
C ARG A 117 -21.29 -34.12 -13.75
N LEU A 118 -21.82 -33.87 -12.54
CA LEU A 118 -21.66 -34.74 -11.37
C LEU A 118 -22.32 -36.09 -11.59
N GLU A 119 -23.57 -36.11 -12.09
CA GLU A 119 -24.28 -37.33 -12.44
C GLU A 119 -23.55 -38.10 -13.55
N LYS A 120 -23.07 -37.44 -14.60
CA LYS A 120 -22.29 -38.03 -15.67
C LYS A 120 -20.97 -38.62 -15.18
N ALA A 121 -20.35 -38.05 -14.16
CA ALA A 121 -19.13 -38.56 -13.54
C ALA A 121 -19.39 -39.71 -12.54
N GLY A 122 -20.65 -40.08 -12.27
CA GLY A 122 -21.03 -41.10 -11.31
C GLY A 122 -20.66 -40.74 -9.88
N THR A 123 -20.78 -39.45 -9.50
CA THR A 123 -20.45 -38.96 -8.17
C THR A 123 -21.62 -39.18 -7.22
N ASP A 124 -21.46 -40.03 -6.20
CA ASP A 124 -22.51 -40.32 -5.20
C ASP A 124 -22.27 -39.60 -3.86
N HIS A 125 -21.04 -39.13 -3.61
CA HIS A 125 -20.66 -38.44 -2.38
C HIS A 125 -20.02 -37.07 -2.69
N LEU A 126 -20.77 -35.99 -2.49
CA LEU A 126 -20.36 -34.63 -2.84
C LEU A 126 -20.12 -33.77 -1.59
N LEU A 127 -19.02 -33.06 -1.54
CA LEU A 127 -18.82 -31.94 -0.60
C LEU A 127 -19.08 -30.60 -1.30
N ALA A 128 -20.18 -29.95 -0.97
CA ALA A 128 -20.56 -28.65 -1.52
C ALA A 128 -20.03 -27.50 -0.65
N LEU A 129 -19.02 -26.79 -1.17
CA LEU A 129 -18.40 -25.61 -0.56
C LEU A 129 -18.99 -24.30 -1.11
N THR A 130 -20.28 -24.31 -1.39
CA THR A 130 -21.00 -23.23 -2.09
C THR A 130 -21.86 -22.35 -1.17
N GLY A 131 -22.01 -22.75 0.09
CA GLY A 131 -22.72 -22.03 1.15
C GLY A 131 -24.25 -22.27 1.14
N VAL A 132 -24.89 -21.95 2.27
CA VAL A 132 -26.28 -22.31 2.59
C VAL A 132 -27.31 -21.84 1.56
N GLN A 133 -27.11 -20.69 0.92
CA GLN A 133 -28.03 -20.12 -0.08
C GLN A 133 -28.18 -20.99 -1.35
N THR A 134 -27.33 -22.00 -1.50
CA THR A 134 -27.28 -22.82 -2.72
C THR A 134 -27.79 -24.24 -2.50
N ILE A 135 -28.21 -24.58 -1.28
CA ILE A 135 -28.79 -25.87 -0.95
C ILE A 135 -30.00 -26.18 -1.86
N GLY A 136 -30.93 -25.24 -1.98
CA GLY A 136 -32.09 -25.41 -2.85
C GLY A 136 -31.76 -25.55 -4.34
N LYS A 137 -30.65 -24.94 -4.81
CA LYS A 137 -30.21 -25.07 -6.20
C LYS A 137 -29.65 -26.46 -6.53
N LEU A 138 -29.13 -27.16 -5.52
CA LEU A 138 -28.61 -28.52 -5.62
C LEU A 138 -29.60 -29.57 -5.16
N ARG A 139 -30.87 -29.21 -4.88
CA ARG A 139 -31.93 -30.10 -4.41
C ARG A 139 -32.08 -31.34 -5.32
N PRO A 140 -32.16 -31.21 -6.67
CA PRO A 140 -32.30 -32.36 -7.55
C PRO A 140 -31.18 -33.40 -7.42
N TYR A 141 -30.01 -32.97 -6.92
CA TYR A 141 -28.85 -33.84 -6.69
C TYR A 141 -28.85 -34.46 -5.28
N TRP A 142 -28.95 -33.63 -4.21
CA TRP A 142 -28.83 -34.16 -2.85
C TRP A 142 -30.04 -34.96 -2.36
N GLU A 143 -31.18 -34.90 -3.04
CA GLU A 143 -32.30 -35.81 -2.79
C GLU A 143 -32.03 -37.26 -3.25
N LYS A 144 -31.03 -37.46 -4.13
CA LYS A 144 -30.69 -38.77 -4.70
C LYS A 144 -29.33 -39.29 -4.23
N HIS A 145 -28.40 -38.38 -3.84
CA HIS A 145 -27.03 -38.70 -3.52
C HIS A 145 -26.62 -38.11 -2.17
N THR A 146 -25.58 -38.66 -1.54
CA THR A 146 -25.00 -38.09 -0.31
C THR A 146 -24.33 -36.77 -0.62
N CYS A 147 -24.76 -35.72 0.05
CA CYS A 147 -24.19 -34.39 -0.13
C CYS A 147 -23.98 -33.72 1.24
N TRP A 148 -22.78 -33.23 1.47
CA TRP A 148 -22.46 -32.38 2.63
C TRP A 148 -22.35 -30.93 2.17
N PHE A 149 -22.95 -30.00 2.96
CA PHE A 149 -22.80 -28.57 2.72
C PHE A 149 -21.98 -27.94 3.83
N ARG A 150 -20.87 -27.31 3.46
CA ARG A 150 -20.10 -26.48 4.37
C ARG A 150 -20.72 -25.10 4.47
N VAL A 151 -21.14 -24.73 5.68
CA VAL A 151 -21.86 -23.49 5.99
C VAL A 151 -21.26 -22.81 7.21
N LEU A 152 -21.50 -21.50 7.36
CA LEU A 152 -21.13 -20.80 8.59
C LEU A 152 -22.03 -21.29 9.73
N GLU A 153 -21.45 -21.51 10.92
CA GLU A 153 -22.17 -21.89 12.12
C GLU A 153 -22.97 -20.68 12.65
N ARG A 154 -24.16 -20.52 12.10
CA ARG A 154 -25.11 -19.46 12.46
C ARG A 154 -26.51 -20.03 12.51
N GLU A 155 -27.30 -19.55 13.45
CA GLU A 155 -28.72 -19.93 13.57
C GLU A 155 -29.48 -19.70 12.25
N THR A 156 -29.24 -18.56 11.60
CA THR A 156 -29.82 -18.24 10.28
C THR A 156 -29.42 -19.23 9.17
N SER A 157 -28.22 -19.79 9.22
CA SER A 157 -27.79 -20.81 8.25
C SER A 157 -28.49 -22.15 8.51
N ILE A 158 -28.65 -22.51 9.77
CA ILE A 158 -29.33 -23.76 10.16
C ILE A 158 -30.82 -23.67 9.80
N THR A 159 -31.47 -22.56 10.15
CA THR A 159 -32.88 -22.33 9.84
C THR A 159 -33.14 -22.39 8.33
N LEU A 160 -32.30 -21.68 7.54
CA LEU A 160 -32.46 -21.67 6.08
C LEU A 160 -32.24 -23.06 5.44
N ALA A 161 -31.31 -23.87 5.98
CA ALA A 161 -31.10 -25.23 5.50
C ALA A 161 -32.32 -26.11 5.82
N GLN A 162 -32.90 -25.97 7.03
CA GLN A 162 -34.11 -26.68 7.44
C GLN A 162 -35.33 -26.29 6.60
N GLU A 163 -35.53 -25.00 6.32
CA GLU A 163 -36.59 -24.50 5.43
C GLU A 163 -36.51 -25.09 4.03
N GLN A 164 -35.29 -25.36 3.56
CA GLN A 164 -35.04 -26.02 2.28
C GLN A 164 -35.16 -27.56 2.36
N GLY A 165 -35.49 -28.13 3.53
CA GLY A 165 -35.65 -29.56 3.73
C GLY A 165 -34.32 -30.33 3.76
N PHE A 166 -33.19 -29.68 3.94
CA PHE A 166 -31.87 -30.33 3.93
C PHE A 166 -31.57 -31.02 5.26
N PRO A 167 -31.03 -32.27 5.27
CA PRO A 167 -30.74 -33.01 6.49
C PRO A 167 -29.68 -32.32 7.36
N LYS A 168 -30.02 -32.04 8.63
CA LYS A 168 -29.12 -31.37 9.58
C LYS A 168 -27.80 -32.13 9.77
N GLY A 169 -27.83 -33.46 9.74
CA GLY A 169 -26.62 -34.30 9.90
C GLY A 169 -25.58 -34.16 8.76
N ASN A 170 -26.02 -33.59 7.64
CA ASN A 170 -25.14 -33.38 6.47
C ASN A 170 -24.62 -31.92 6.38
N LEU A 171 -24.92 -31.07 7.39
CA LEU A 171 -24.31 -29.75 7.50
C LEU A 171 -22.95 -29.85 8.18
N VAL A 172 -21.95 -29.28 7.54
CA VAL A 172 -20.58 -29.14 8.06
C VAL A 172 -20.34 -27.68 8.39
N PHE A 173 -19.97 -27.39 9.63
CA PHE A 173 -19.75 -26.00 10.03
C PHE A 173 -18.33 -25.56 9.72
N TYR A 174 -18.20 -24.32 9.29
CA TYR A 174 -16.90 -23.70 9.01
C TYR A 174 -16.37 -23.02 10.28
N HIS A 175 -15.17 -23.41 10.68
CA HIS A 175 -14.41 -22.72 11.71
C HIS A 175 -13.15 -22.08 11.10
N ALA A 176 -12.84 -20.85 11.50
CA ALA A 176 -11.69 -20.15 10.98
C ALA A 176 -10.38 -20.85 11.38
N GLY A 177 -9.51 -21.11 10.41
CA GLY A 177 -8.23 -21.81 10.65
C GLY A 177 -8.28 -23.34 10.50
N GLU A 178 -9.44 -23.93 10.23
CA GLU A 178 -9.51 -25.37 9.90
C GLU A 178 -8.85 -25.67 8.55
N SER A 179 -8.12 -26.78 8.52
CA SER A 179 -7.50 -27.30 7.31
C SER A 179 -8.55 -27.88 6.36
N GLU A 180 -8.57 -27.42 5.12
CA GLU A 180 -9.38 -28.03 4.06
C GLU A 180 -9.01 -29.51 3.85
N ALA A 181 -7.75 -29.89 4.03
CA ALA A 181 -7.28 -31.28 3.91
C ALA A 181 -7.92 -32.19 4.95
N LEU A 182 -7.98 -31.76 6.22
CA LEU A 182 -8.60 -32.54 7.30
C LEU A 182 -10.08 -32.82 7.04
N LEU A 183 -10.78 -31.82 6.49
CA LEU A 183 -12.19 -31.99 6.12
C LEU A 183 -12.37 -33.07 5.03
N LEU A 184 -11.49 -33.07 4.02
CA LEU A 184 -11.53 -34.05 2.95
C LEU A 184 -11.17 -35.46 3.45
N GLU A 185 -10.22 -35.58 4.37
CA GLU A 185 -9.85 -36.84 5.04
C GLU A 185 -10.96 -37.38 5.94
N THR A 186 -11.78 -36.51 6.55
CA THR A 186 -12.87 -36.93 7.44
C THR A 186 -14.10 -37.40 6.66
N LEU A 187 -14.46 -36.69 5.60
CA LEU A 187 -15.70 -36.94 4.86
C LEU A 187 -15.53 -37.89 3.67
N HIS A 188 -14.29 -38.09 3.18
CA HIS A 188 -13.97 -38.89 2.00
C HIS A 188 -14.90 -38.62 0.81
N PRO A 189 -15.13 -37.36 0.39
CA PRO A 189 -16.01 -37.07 -0.73
C PRO A 189 -15.38 -37.56 -2.05
N GLN A 190 -16.22 -38.00 -2.99
CA GLN A 190 -15.78 -38.38 -4.34
C GLN A 190 -15.52 -37.15 -5.22
N ALA A 191 -16.13 -36.01 -4.89
CA ALA A 191 -15.88 -34.72 -5.56
C ALA A 191 -16.16 -33.55 -4.61
N ILE A 192 -15.54 -32.39 -4.90
CA ILE A 192 -15.96 -31.14 -4.32
C ILE A 192 -16.63 -30.24 -5.35
N LEU A 193 -17.65 -29.49 -4.93
CA LEU A 193 -18.25 -28.42 -5.71
C LEU A 193 -18.00 -27.08 -5.01
N THR A 194 -17.35 -26.17 -5.71
CA THR A 194 -17.07 -24.82 -5.20
C THR A 194 -17.56 -23.75 -6.18
N LYS A 195 -17.41 -22.48 -5.79
CA LYS A 195 -17.66 -21.32 -6.66
C LYS A 195 -16.33 -20.65 -7.02
N GLU A 196 -16.23 -20.10 -8.22
CA GLU A 196 -15.13 -19.22 -8.62
C GLU A 196 -15.15 -17.94 -7.76
N SER A 197 -14.79 -18.09 -6.47
CA SER A 197 -14.92 -17.03 -5.46
C SER A 197 -13.67 -16.15 -5.33
N GLY A 198 -12.61 -16.41 -6.10
CA GLY A 198 -11.34 -15.69 -6.04
C GLY A 198 -10.52 -16.03 -4.80
N GLU A 199 -9.36 -15.37 -4.66
CA GLU A 199 -8.41 -15.63 -3.57
C GLU A 199 -9.01 -15.33 -2.19
N SER A 200 -9.64 -14.17 -2.00
CA SER A 200 -10.30 -13.79 -0.75
C SER A 200 -11.50 -14.67 -0.38
N GLY A 201 -11.98 -15.51 -1.32
CA GLY A 201 -13.00 -16.53 -1.09
C GLY A 201 -12.44 -17.91 -0.77
N GLY A 202 -11.12 -18.07 -0.62
CA GLY A 202 -10.44 -19.33 -0.35
C GLY A 202 -10.52 -20.33 -1.51
N PHE A 203 -10.69 -19.86 -2.76
CA PHE A 203 -10.81 -20.74 -3.92
C PHE A 203 -9.54 -21.57 -4.14
N SER A 204 -8.38 -20.91 -4.14
CA SER A 204 -7.09 -21.57 -4.37
C SER A 204 -6.76 -22.62 -3.31
N GLU A 205 -7.10 -22.38 -2.05
CA GLU A 205 -6.88 -23.31 -0.92
C GLU A 205 -7.72 -24.58 -1.10
N LYS A 206 -9.00 -24.43 -1.41
CA LYS A 206 -9.93 -25.55 -1.67
C LYS A 206 -9.48 -26.41 -2.83
N VAL A 207 -9.06 -25.77 -3.93
CA VAL A 207 -8.56 -26.45 -5.12
C VAL A 207 -7.28 -27.22 -4.81
N LYS A 208 -6.31 -26.58 -4.14
CA LYS A 208 -5.03 -27.23 -3.76
C LYS A 208 -5.25 -28.43 -2.84
N ALA A 209 -6.12 -28.30 -1.83
CA ALA A 209 -6.43 -29.40 -0.92
C ALA A 209 -7.06 -30.60 -1.65
N ALA A 210 -8.05 -30.35 -2.52
CA ALA A 210 -8.70 -31.40 -3.30
C ALA A 210 -7.73 -32.08 -4.28
N GLN A 211 -6.86 -31.30 -4.95
CA GLN A 211 -5.84 -31.84 -5.86
C GLN A 211 -4.83 -32.72 -5.13
N ALA A 212 -4.37 -32.30 -3.95
CA ALA A 212 -3.46 -33.11 -3.12
C ALA A 212 -4.11 -34.43 -2.69
N ALA A 213 -5.41 -34.41 -2.41
CA ALA A 213 -6.22 -35.59 -2.12
C ALA A 213 -6.67 -36.38 -3.37
N LYS A 214 -6.32 -35.93 -4.58
CA LYS A 214 -6.76 -36.50 -5.87
C LYS A 214 -8.29 -36.55 -6.03
N ILE A 215 -8.99 -35.57 -5.45
CA ILE A 215 -10.45 -35.43 -5.52
C ILE A 215 -10.79 -34.48 -6.66
N PRO A 216 -11.67 -34.84 -7.60
CA PRO A 216 -12.16 -33.95 -8.67
C PRO A 216 -12.79 -32.68 -8.14
N VAL A 217 -12.48 -31.56 -8.78
CA VAL A 217 -13.00 -30.22 -8.43
C VAL A 217 -13.97 -29.75 -9.50
N PHE A 218 -15.21 -29.54 -9.12
CA PHE A 218 -16.22 -28.86 -9.92
C PHE A 218 -16.34 -27.40 -9.44
N ALA A 219 -16.29 -26.44 -10.37
CA ALA A 219 -16.33 -25.02 -10.01
C ALA A 219 -17.41 -24.28 -10.81
N ILE A 220 -18.35 -23.67 -10.13
CA ILE A 220 -19.33 -22.78 -10.76
C ILE A 220 -18.62 -21.49 -11.18
N LYS A 221 -18.70 -21.16 -12.46
CA LYS A 221 -18.17 -19.92 -13.02
C LYS A 221 -18.90 -18.71 -12.40
N ARG A 222 -18.16 -17.64 -12.16
CA ARG A 222 -18.78 -16.39 -11.71
C ARG A 222 -19.67 -15.81 -12.81
N PRO A 223 -20.80 -15.18 -12.44
CA PRO A 223 -21.69 -14.53 -13.38
C PRO A 223 -20.94 -13.43 -14.17
N PRO A 224 -21.27 -13.22 -15.45
CA PRO A 224 -20.72 -12.10 -16.21
C PRO A 224 -21.21 -10.77 -15.62
N LEU A 225 -20.33 -9.75 -15.68
CA LEU A 225 -20.64 -8.39 -15.25
C LEU A 225 -21.12 -7.54 -16.44
N PRO A 226 -21.93 -6.51 -16.20
CA PRO A 226 -22.31 -5.53 -17.21
C PRO A 226 -21.05 -4.86 -17.82
N ARG A 227 -21.04 -4.72 -19.16
CA ARG A 227 -19.86 -4.23 -19.90
C ARG A 227 -19.45 -2.80 -19.56
N HIS A 228 -20.35 -1.97 -19.05
CA HIS A 228 -20.06 -0.58 -18.69
C HIS A 228 -19.50 -0.42 -17.28
N PHE A 229 -19.45 -1.49 -16.48
CA PHE A 229 -18.79 -1.45 -15.18
C PHE A 229 -17.27 -1.31 -15.37
N MET A 230 -16.68 -0.31 -14.70
CA MET A 230 -15.23 -0.13 -14.65
C MET A 230 -14.64 -1.11 -13.64
N ILE A 231 -14.05 -2.20 -14.14
CA ILE A 231 -13.49 -3.25 -13.29
C ILE A 231 -12.10 -2.83 -12.84
N VAL A 232 -11.86 -2.88 -11.53
CA VAL A 232 -10.56 -2.64 -10.90
C VAL A 232 -10.28 -3.69 -9.84
N THR A 233 -9.00 -4.01 -9.65
CA THR A 233 -8.49 -4.86 -8.57
C THR A 233 -7.48 -4.06 -7.75
N GLY A 234 -7.49 -4.19 -6.42
CA GLY A 234 -6.54 -3.50 -5.54
C GLY A 234 -6.90 -2.04 -5.19
N GLU A 235 -6.21 -1.56 -4.16
CA GLU A 235 -6.51 -0.27 -3.52
C GLU A 235 -6.22 0.93 -4.45
N TYR A 236 -5.13 0.84 -5.23
CA TYR A 236 -4.69 1.95 -6.08
C TYR A 236 -5.59 2.14 -7.30
N GLY A 237 -6.00 1.05 -7.96
CA GLY A 237 -6.96 1.11 -9.07
C GLY A 237 -8.30 1.67 -8.63
N LEU A 238 -8.80 1.25 -7.47
CA LEU A 238 -10.02 1.81 -6.90
C LEU A 238 -9.86 3.32 -6.65
N ARG A 239 -8.78 3.73 -5.98
CA ARG A 239 -8.50 5.14 -5.72
C ARG A 239 -8.40 5.95 -7.02
N LYS A 240 -7.65 5.47 -8.00
CA LYS A 240 -7.51 6.16 -9.31
C LYS A 240 -8.82 6.30 -10.05
N GLN A 241 -9.68 5.28 -10.02
CA GLN A 241 -11.00 5.40 -10.63
C GLN A 241 -11.92 6.35 -9.88
N ILE A 242 -11.85 6.41 -8.54
CA ILE A 242 -12.59 7.42 -7.77
C ILE A 242 -12.07 8.83 -8.10
N GLU A 243 -10.75 9.05 -8.12
CA GLU A 243 -10.13 10.34 -8.50
C GLU A 243 -10.59 10.79 -9.89
N LYS A 244 -10.68 9.87 -10.87
CA LYS A 244 -11.12 10.14 -12.24
C LYS A 244 -12.60 10.54 -12.31
N ASN A 245 -13.48 9.82 -11.60
CA ASN A 245 -14.92 10.03 -11.66
C ASN A 245 -15.42 11.17 -10.74
N ILE A 246 -14.72 11.40 -9.62
CA ILE A 246 -14.99 12.50 -8.68
C ILE A 246 -13.65 13.18 -8.30
N PRO A 247 -13.08 14.03 -9.16
CA PRO A 247 -11.75 14.63 -8.94
C PRO A 247 -11.58 15.36 -7.61
N ALA A 248 -12.67 15.95 -7.07
CA ALA A 248 -12.65 16.65 -5.80
C ALA A 248 -12.87 15.73 -4.57
N PHE A 249 -12.98 14.41 -4.73
CA PHE A 249 -13.22 13.52 -3.59
C PHE A 249 -12.00 13.45 -2.67
N TYR A 250 -10.83 13.19 -3.21
CA TYR A 250 -9.58 13.26 -2.45
C TYR A 250 -9.06 14.70 -2.42
N PRO A 251 -8.50 15.16 -1.29
CA PRO A 251 -7.89 16.49 -1.19
C PRO A 251 -6.62 16.61 -2.05
N LEU A 252 -5.93 15.49 -2.27
CA LEU A 252 -4.70 15.40 -3.05
C LEU A 252 -4.75 14.19 -3.98
N ARG A 253 -4.34 14.38 -5.22
CA ARG A 253 -4.31 13.36 -6.26
C ARG A 253 -3.03 12.51 -6.15
N SER A 254 -3.15 11.20 -6.25
CA SER A 254 -2.00 10.28 -6.32
C SER A 254 -1.34 10.27 -7.71
N GLY A 255 -0.07 9.87 -7.76
CA GLY A 255 0.71 9.79 -8.99
C GLY A 255 1.44 8.46 -9.18
N TYR A 256 2.40 8.42 -10.10
CA TYR A 256 3.22 7.25 -10.42
C TYR A 256 4.69 7.52 -10.13
N THR A 257 5.41 6.48 -9.70
CA THR A 257 6.86 6.55 -9.46
C THR A 257 7.65 6.50 -10.77
N THR A 258 8.93 6.89 -10.74
CA THR A 258 9.83 6.72 -11.89
C THR A 258 9.94 5.26 -12.31
N GLY A 259 9.90 4.31 -11.35
CA GLY A 259 9.92 2.88 -11.62
C GLY A 259 8.67 2.37 -12.36
N ALA A 260 7.47 2.84 -11.98
CA ALA A 260 6.24 2.49 -12.68
C ALA A 260 6.23 3.02 -14.11
N CYS A 261 6.65 4.28 -14.30
CA CYS A 261 6.76 4.88 -15.65
C CYS A 261 7.79 4.16 -16.53
N ALA A 262 8.94 3.77 -15.95
CA ALA A 262 9.97 3.00 -16.65
C ALA A 262 9.46 1.60 -17.03
N THR A 263 8.68 0.94 -16.16
CA THR A 263 8.08 -0.36 -16.45
C THR A 263 7.07 -0.26 -17.60
N ALA A 264 6.21 0.75 -17.56
CA ALA A 264 5.25 1.02 -18.64
C ALA A 264 5.97 1.29 -19.98
N ALA A 265 6.98 2.17 -19.97
CA ALA A 265 7.74 2.51 -21.17
C ALA A 265 8.52 1.29 -21.73
N ALA A 266 9.13 0.46 -20.86
CA ALA A 266 9.83 -0.75 -21.27
C ALA A 266 8.88 -1.77 -21.92
N LYS A 267 7.72 -2.02 -21.31
CA LYS A 267 6.71 -2.92 -21.88
C LYS A 267 6.18 -2.40 -23.21
N ALA A 268 5.91 -1.09 -23.29
CA ALA A 268 5.45 -0.47 -24.54
C ALA A 268 6.50 -0.62 -25.65
N ALA A 269 7.79 -0.38 -25.33
CA ALA A 269 8.89 -0.50 -26.27
C ALA A 269 9.03 -1.94 -26.78
N LEU A 270 9.01 -2.95 -25.90
CA LEU A 270 9.09 -4.35 -26.32
C LEU A 270 7.86 -4.76 -27.14
N THR A 271 6.66 -4.34 -26.73
CA THR A 271 5.42 -4.63 -27.47
C THR A 271 5.48 -4.01 -28.87
N ALA A 272 5.92 -2.76 -28.97
CA ALA A 272 6.09 -2.07 -30.24
C ALA A 272 7.14 -2.77 -31.13
N LEU A 273 8.26 -3.21 -30.55
CA LEU A 273 9.33 -3.93 -31.26
C LEU A 273 8.85 -5.29 -31.81
N ILE A 274 8.03 -6.02 -31.05
CA ILE A 274 7.50 -7.34 -31.47
C ILE A 274 6.40 -7.18 -32.54
N LEU A 275 5.48 -6.23 -32.35
CA LEU A 275 4.33 -6.05 -33.23
C LEU A 275 4.62 -5.16 -34.45
N GLY A 276 5.64 -4.31 -34.39
CA GLY A 276 5.93 -3.29 -35.40
C GLY A 276 4.94 -2.12 -35.39
N GLU A 277 4.20 -1.90 -34.29
CA GLU A 277 3.13 -0.93 -34.19
C GLU A 277 3.30 -0.03 -32.95
N GLU A 278 2.96 1.27 -33.11
CA GLU A 278 2.98 2.23 -32.03
C GLU A 278 1.98 1.87 -30.92
N GLN A 279 2.39 2.01 -29.67
CA GLN A 279 1.55 1.81 -28.48
C GLN A 279 1.14 3.16 -27.88
N LYS A 280 -0.14 3.52 -27.95
CA LYS A 280 -0.66 4.77 -27.33
C LYS A 280 -0.97 4.65 -25.85
N MET A 281 -1.33 3.46 -25.41
CA MET A 281 -1.64 3.12 -24.04
C MET A 281 -1.02 1.76 -23.73
N ILE A 282 -0.49 1.59 -22.54
CA ILE A 282 0.10 0.32 -22.11
C ILE A 282 -0.36 -0.06 -20.71
N SER A 283 -0.83 -1.30 -20.55
CA SER A 283 -1.16 -1.88 -19.25
C SER A 283 0.02 -2.66 -18.71
N PHE A 284 0.32 -2.50 -17.44
CA PHE A 284 1.39 -3.19 -16.72
C PHE A 284 0.95 -3.46 -15.28
N ARG A 285 1.70 -4.31 -14.56
CA ARG A 285 1.38 -4.68 -13.18
C ARG A 285 2.31 -4.01 -12.18
N LEU A 286 1.71 -3.52 -11.10
CA LEU A 286 2.42 -3.07 -9.91
C LEU A 286 3.01 -4.25 -9.13
N PRO A 287 3.89 -4.02 -8.13
CA PRO A 287 4.49 -5.10 -7.33
C PRO A 287 3.49 -6.00 -6.61
N ASP A 288 2.30 -5.51 -6.30
CA ASP A 288 1.19 -6.25 -5.70
C ASP A 288 0.25 -6.92 -6.72
N ASP A 289 0.70 -7.00 -8.00
CA ASP A 289 -0.05 -7.53 -9.15
C ASP A 289 -1.30 -6.73 -9.56
N GLU A 290 -1.47 -5.52 -9.04
CA GLU A 290 -2.53 -4.62 -9.49
C GLU A 290 -2.22 -4.10 -10.90
N GLU A 291 -3.19 -4.18 -11.82
CA GLU A 291 -3.02 -3.72 -13.19
C GLU A 291 -3.27 -2.22 -13.32
N MET A 292 -2.35 -1.53 -13.95
CA MET A 292 -2.41 -0.10 -14.24
C MET A 292 -2.19 0.16 -15.73
N THR A 293 -2.79 1.23 -16.24
CA THR A 293 -2.62 1.65 -17.64
C THR A 293 -2.11 3.08 -17.70
N LEU A 294 -1.03 3.30 -18.45
CA LEU A 294 -0.44 4.63 -18.68
C LEU A 294 -0.41 4.99 -20.15
N PRO A 295 -0.53 6.30 -20.47
CA PRO A 295 -0.34 6.79 -21.83
C PRO A 295 1.16 6.72 -22.20
N VAL A 296 1.43 6.34 -23.43
CA VAL A 296 2.73 6.43 -24.08
C VAL A 296 2.74 7.68 -24.95
N SER A 297 3.66 8.59 -24.66
CA SER A 297 3.69 9.91 -25.34
C SER A 297 4.47 9.90 -26.65
N HIS A 298 5.40 8.96 -26.81
CA HIS A 298 6.22 8.81 -28.02
C HIS A 298 6.66 7.37 -28.19
N THR A 299 6.71 6.90 -29.43
CA THR A 299 7.22 5.58 -29.81
C THR A 299 8.08 5.73 -31.06
N GLU A 300 9.29 5.16 -31.05
CA GLU A 300 10.18 5.03 -32.19
C GLU A 300 10.57 3.56 -32.32
N ILE A 301 10.46 3.03 -33.55
CA ILE A 301 10.73 1.61 -33.82
C ILE A 301 11.83 1.51 -34.85
N GLU A 302 12.87 0.77 -34.50
CA GLU A 302 14.00 0.43 -35.38
C GLU A 302 14.02 -1.09 -35.64
N LYS A 303 14.95 -1.54 -36.45
CA LYS A 303 15.02 -2.96 -36.85
C LYS A 303 15.18 -3.92 -35.66
N ASN A 304 16.02 -3.58 -34.67
CA ASN A 304 16.37 -4.43 -33.53
C ASN A 304 16.10 -3.76 -32.17
N SER A 305 15.52 -2.57 -32.17
CA SER A 305 15.23 -1.80 -30.96
C SER A 305 13.94 -0.99 -31.11
N ALA A 306 13.34 -0.67 -29.99
CA ALA A 306 12.28 0.33 -29.94
C ALA A 306 12.43 1.19 -28.69
N THR A 307 12.04 2.45 -28.84
CA THR A 307 12.10 3.45 -27.76
C THR A 307 10.69 3.97 -27.49
N CYS A 308 10.26 3.92 -26.22
CA CYS A 308 9.01 4.51 -25.80
C CYS A 308 9.22 5.52 -24.66
N THR A 309 8.37 6.52 -24.62
CA THR A 309 8.40 7.56 -23.59
C THR A 309 7.09 7.59 -22.81
N VAL A 310 7.20 7.62 -21.49
CA VAL A 310 6.08 7.88 -20.57
C VAL A 310 6.40 9.14 -19.76
N VAL A 311 5.51 10.12 -19.79
CA VAL A 311 5.65 11.34 -18.97
C VAL A 311 5.16 11.04 -17.56
N LYS A 312 6.01 11.32 -16.57
CA LYS A 312 5.70 11.03 -15.17
C LYS A 312 4.69 12.03 -14.60
N ASP A 313 3.53 11.53 -14.21
CA ASP A 313 2.56 12.27 -13.38
C ASP A 313 2.75 11.84 -11.90
N ALA A 314 3.31 12.73 -11.07
CA ALA A 314 3.46 12.48 -9.64
C ALA A 314 2.20 12.83 -8.83
N GLY A 315 1.08 13.19 -9.48
CA GLY A 315 -0.10 13.71 -8.82
C GLY A 315 0.17 15.10 -8.23
N ASP A 316 -0.31 15.31 -7.00
CA ASP A 316 -0.13 16.57 -6.28
C ASP A 316 1.06 16.52 -5.29
N ASP A 317 1.92 15.51 -5.43
CA ASP A 317 3.17 15.43 -4.67
C ASP A 317 4.20 16.44 -5.23
N PRO A 318 4.94 17.17 -4.36
CA PRO A 318 5.99 18.09 -4.79
C PRO A 318 7.27 17.38 -5.28
N ASP A 319 7.11 16.24 -5.95
CA ASP A 319 8.18 15.44 -6.51
C ASP A 319 8.90 16.20 -7.64
N VAL A 320 10.20 16.34 -7.52
CA VAL A 320 11.04 17.06 -8.50
C VAL A 320 11.02 16.41 -9.89
N THR A 321 10.63 15.14 -9.99
CA THR A 321 10.52 14.39 -11.24
C THR A 321 9.12 14.45 -11.86
N HIS A 322 8.20 15.25 -11.30
CA HIS A 322 6.90 15.48 -11.93
C HIS A 322 7.08 16.13 -13.32
N GLY A 323 6.40 15.58 -14.32
CA GLY A 323 6.52 16.05 -15.72
C GLY A 323 7.77 15.55 -16.45
N ALA A 324 8.69 14.84 -15.79
CA ALA A 324 9.87 14.30 -16.45
C ALA A 324 9.49 13.20 -17.45
N SER A 325 10.16 13.20 -18.60
CA SER A 325 10.05 12.14 -19.60
C SER A 325 10.91 10.93 -19.18
N ILE A 326 10.27 9.81 -18.96
CA ILE A 326 10.95 8.53 -18.71
C ILE A 326 11.02 7.80 -20.06
N VAL A 327 12.20 7.75 -20.63
CA VAL A 327 12.48 7.20 -21.96
C VAL A 327 13.13 5.84 -21.78
N VAL A 328 12.58 4.80 -22.40
CA VAL A 328 13.16 3.45 -22.35
C VAL A 328 13.34 2.91 -23.75
N THR A 329 14.57 2.52 -24.04
CA THR A 329 14.92 1.77 -25.26
C THR A 329 15.10 0.30 -24.90
N VAL A 330 14.42 -0.58 -25.60
CA VAL A 330 14.55 -2.03 -25.49
C VAL A 330 15.16 -2.54 -26.80
N SER A 331 16.25 -3.30 -26.70
CA SER A 331 16.92 -3.90 -27.85
C SER A 331 17.03 -5.42 -27.67
N PHE A 332 16.85 -6.18 -28.77
CA PHE A 332 17.16 -7.61 -28.79
C PHE A 332 18.67 -7.82 -28.61
N SER A 333 19.03 -8.82 -27.81
CA SER A 333 20.42 -9.12 -27.49
C SER A 333 20.79 -10.58 -27.81
N ASN A 334 22.10 -10.83 -28.00
CA ASN A 334 22.64 -12.17 -28.24
C ASN A 334 22.95 -12.93 -26.93
N HIS A 335 22.93 -12.27 -25.76
CA HIS A 335 23.04 -12.93 -24.47
C HIS A 335 21.67 -13.39 -23.97
N PRO A 336 21.58 -14.36 -23.03
CA PRO A 336 20.29 -14.91 -22.59
C PRO A 336 19.55 -14.05 -21.57
N ASP A 337 20.21 -13.06 -20.95
CA ASP A 337 19.71 -12.33 -19.80
C ASP A 337 19.07 -10.99 -20.19
N ILE A 338 18.30 -10.40 -19.26
CA ILE A 338 17.87 -9.01 -19.33
C ILE A 338 18.91 -8.14 -18.62
N ARG A 339 19.50 -7.19 -19.35
CA ARG A 339 20.51 -6.25 -18.81
C ARG A 339 19.99 -4.84 -18.78
N PHE A 340 20.32 -4.13 -17.70
CA PHE A 340 19.97 -2.73 -17.52
C PHE A 340 21.20 -1.84 -17.81
N LEU A 341 21.03 -0.92 -18.73
CA LEU A 341 22.05 0.02 -19.15
C LEU A 341 21.70 1.44 -18.67
N GLN A 342 22.74 2.21 -18.37
CA GLN A 342 22.60 3.62 -17.99
C GLN A 342 22.35 4.46 -19.25
N GLY A 343 21.20 5.15 -19.27
CA GLY A 343 20.95 6.19 -20.25
C GLY A 343 21.20 7.59 -19.68
N GLU A 344 20.96 8.61 -20.51
CA GLU A 344 21.11 10.01 -20.12
C GLU A 344 20.25 10.35 -18.91
N GLY A 345 20.81 11.07 -17.93
CA GLY A 345 20.10 11.58 -16.75
C GLY A 345 19.63 10.54 -15.74
N VAL A 346 19.94 9.26 -15.94
CA VAL A 346 19.85 8.22 -14.90
C VAL A 346 21.18 8.17 -14.16
N GLY A 347 21.11 8.20 -12.82
CA GLY A 347 22.30 8.24 -11.98
C GLY A 347 23.08 6.94 -11.98
N ARG A 348 24.33 7.04 -11.53
CA ARG A 348 25.24 5.90 -11.30
C ARG A 348 25.59 5.80 -9.83
N VAL A 349 25.60 4.59 -9.32
CA VAL A 349 25.92 4.29 -7.91
C VAL A 349 27.43 4.39 -7.69
N THR A 350 27.86 5.17 -6.69
CA THR A 350 29.27 5.33 -6.32
C THR A 350 29.58 4.96 -4.87
N LEU A 351 28.54 4.77 -4.03
CA LEU A 351 28.67 4.35 -2.64
C LEU A 351 27.90 3.05 -2.38
N PRO A 352 28.35 2.22 -1.43
CA PRO A 352 27.63 1.02 -1.02
C PRO A 352 26.38 1.37 -0.18
N GLY A 353 25.49 0.38 0.05
CA GLY A 353 24.35 0.52 0.97
C GLY A 353 22.99 0.68 0.29
N LEU A 354 22.94 0.84 -1.03
CA LEU A 354 21.69 0.98 -1.79
C LEU A 354 21.13 -0.35 -2.31
N GLY A 355 21.78 -1.48 -2.00
CA GLY A 355 21.42 -2.79 -2.56
C GLY A 355 21.69 -2.93 -4.05
N LEU A 356 22.57 -2.07 -4.59
CA LEU A 356 23.07 -2.04 -5.96
C LEU A 356 24.61 -2.07 -5.90
N GLU A 357 25.25 -2.60 -6.93
CA GLU A 357 26.72 -2.61 -7.04
C GLU A 357 27.24 -1.23 -7.45
N ILE A 358 28.45 -0.92 -6.99
CA ILE A 358 29.12 0.33 -7.38
C ILE A 358 29.40 0.29 -8.89
N GLY A 359 29.05 1.35 -9.59
CA GLY A 359 29.16 1.46 -11.04
C GLY A 359 27.84 1.16 -11.79
N GLU A 360 26.88 0.51 -11.16
CA GLU A 360 25.59 0.22 -11.79
C GLU A 360 24.70 1.48 -11.96
N PRO A 361 23.81 1.47 -12.96
CA PRO A 361 22.76 2.48 -13.05
C PRO A 361 21.86 2.44 -11.83
N ALA A 362 21.47 3.61 -11.34
CA ALA A 362 20.63 3.77 -10.15
C ALA A 362 19.17 3.38 -10.43
N ILE A 363 18.97 2.13 -10.81
CA ILE A 363 17.67 1.48 -11.02
C ILE A 363 17.47 0.50 -9.88
N ASN A 364 16.58 0.83 -8.96
CA ASN A 364 16.37 0.05 -7.76
C ASN A 364 15.78 -1.35 -8.04
N ARG A 365 15.92 -2.25 -7.06
CA ARG A 365 15.53 -3.66 -7.19
C ARG A 365 14.06 -3.85 -7.61
N ILE A 366 13.12 -3.14 -6.99
CA ILE A 366 11.69 -3.30 -7.29
C ILE A 366 11.36 -2.87 -8.74
N PRO A 367 11.76 -1.69 -9.24
CA PRO A 367 11.64 -1.36 -10.65
C PRO A 367 12.26 -2.39 -11.60
N ARG A 368 13.47 -2.90 -11.31
CA ARG A 368 14.08 -3.98 -12.12
C ARG A 368 13.18 -5.22 -12.16
N GLN A 369 12.66 -5.66 -11.01
CA GLN A 369 11.77 -6.83 -10.92
C GLN A 369 10.46 -6.62 -11.69
N MET A 370 9.85 -5.42 -11.59
CA MET A 370 8.66 -5.08 -12.36
C MET A 370 8.91 -5.16 -13.86
N ILE A 371 9.98 -4.53 -14.34
CA ILE A 371 10.36 -4.54 -15.76
C ILE A 371 10.64 -5.98 -16.22
N MET A 372 11.48 -6.72 -15.52
CA MET A 372 11.80 -8.11 -15.86
C MET A 372 10.54 -8.98 -15.94
N LYS A 373 9.63 -8.87 -14.98
CA LYS A 373 8.38 -9.64 -14.95
C LYS A 373 7.50 -9.36 -16.16
N GLU A 374 7.33 -8.08 -16.51
CA GLU A 374 6.51 -7.66 -17.64
C GLU A 374 7.14 -8.07 -18.98
N LEU A 375 8.46 -7.94 -19.12
CA LEU A 375 9.14 -8.26 -20.38
C LEU A 375 9.28 -9.78 -20.59
N SER A 376 9.61 -10.54 -19.54
CA SER A 376 9.72 -12.01 -19.64
C SER A 376 8.38 -12.70 -19.95
N ALA A 377 7.25 -12.04 -19.68
CA ALA A 377 5.94 -12.54 -20.10
C ALA A 377 5.68 -12.39 -21.61
N LEU A 378 6.45 -11.55 -22.30
CA LEU A 378 6.30 -11.25 -23.74
C LEU A 378 7.42 -11.87 -24.59
N TYR A 379 8.63 -12.02 -24.01
CA TYR A 379 9.81 -12.47 -24.74
C TYR A 379 10.75 -13.24 -23.81
N ASP A 380 11.23 -14.39 -24.27
CA ASP A 380 11.99 -15.38 -23.49
C ASP A 380 13.51 -15.37 -23.74
N LYS A 381 14.01 -14.42 -24.55
CA LYS A 381 15.43 -14.29 -24.87
C LYS A 381 16.02 -13.00 -24.28
N GLY A 382 17.33 -12.81 -24.47
CA GLY A 382 18.06 -11.67 -23.93
C GLY A 382 17.60 -10.31 -24.47
N LEU A 383 17.61 -9.34 -23.57
CA LEU A 383 17.25 -7.96 -23.86
C LEU A 383 18.24 -6.99 -23.21
N ASP A 384 18.59 -5.92 -23.91
CA ASP A 384 19.26 -4.75 -23.35
C ASP A 384 18.22 -3.63 -23.14
N ILE A 385 18.16 -3.10 -21.92
CA ILE A 385 17.19 -2.07 -21.51
C ILE A 385 17.96 -0.82 -21.10
N THR A 386 17.88 0.23 -21.90
CA THR A 386 18.46 1.54 -21.58
C THR A 386 17.37 2.45 -21.06
N ILE A 387 17.52 2.97 -19.84
CA ILE A 387 16.59 3.94 -19.25
C ILE A 387 17.24 5.31 -19.22
N SER A 388 16.57 6.31 -19.78
CA SER A 388 17.01 7.70 -19.83
C SER A 388 15.96 8.63 -19.25
N VAL A 389 16.41 9.73 -18.67
CA VAL A 389 15.57 10.82 -18.17
C VAL A 389 16.22 12.14 -18.59
N PRO A 390 15.88 12.67 -19.76
CA PRO A 390 16.42 13.95 -20.21
C PRO A 390 16.28 15.03 -19.14
N GLY A 391 17.37 15.77 -18.86
CA GLY A 391 17.43 16.76 -17.77
C GLY A 391 17.53 16.15 -16.35
N GLY A 392 17.70 14.83 -16.23
CA GLY A 392 17.76 14.15 -14.93
C GLY A 392 18.99 14.52 -14.08
N LYS A 393 20.08 14.97 -14.69
CA LYS A 393 21.26 15.45 -13.97
C LYS A 393 20.99 16.73 -13.17
N GLU A 394 20.27 17.66 -13.75
CA GLU A 394 19.83 18.90 -13.12
C GLU A 394 18.78 18.63 -12.03
N LEU A 395 17.84 17.74 -12.31
CA LEU A 395 16.84 17.31 -11.33
C LEU A 395 17.49 16.67 -10.10
N ALA A 396 18.53 15.86 -10.29
CA ALA A 396 19.22 15.14 -9.21
C ALA A 396 19.83 16.08 -8.15
N GLN A 397 20.26 17.28 -8.54
CA GLN A 397 20.80 18.29 -7.61
C GLN A 397 19.78 18.74 -6.55
N ARG A 398 18.48 18.59 -6.84
CA ARG A 398 17.36 18.93 -5.94
C ARG A 398 16.85 17.73 -5.14
N THR A 399 17.56 16.60 -5.18
CA THR A 399 17.23 15.35 -4.48
C THR A 399 18.31 14.97 -3.46
N PHE A 400 18.10 13.89 -2.72
CA PHE A 400 19.10 13.29 -1.84
C PHE A 400 20.15 12.45 -2.58
N ASN A 401 20.06 12.27 -3.90
CA ASN A 401 20.95 11.43 -4.68
C ASN A 401 22.45 11.73 -4.46
N PRO A 402 22.91 13.00 -4.49
CA PRO A 402 24.32 13.28 -4.25
C PRO A 402 24.81 12.79 -2.89
N LYS A 403 24.01 12.91 -1.85
CA LYS A 403 24.31 12.45 -0.50
C LYS A 403 24.33 10.93 -0.40
N LEU A 404 23.51 10.24 -1.20
CA LEU A 404 23.46 8.79 -1.29
C LEU A 404 24.56 8.20 -2.20
N GLY A 405 25.43 9.04 -2.78
CA GLY A 405 26.45 8.60 -3.71
C GLY A 405 25.91 8.21 -5.09
N ILE A 406 24.81 8.81 -5.50
CA ILE A 406 24.25 8.66 -6.84
C ILE A 406 24.63 9.91 -7.63
N VAL A 407 25.45 9.74 -8.66
CA VAL A 407 25.99 10.83 -9.48
C VAL A 407 25.37 10.80 -10.89
N ASP A 408 25.46 11.94 -11.60
CA ASP A 408 25.09 12.13 -13.00
C ASP A 408 23.59 11.99 -13.34
N GLY A 409 22.72 11.79 -12.35
CA GLY A 409 21.29 11.71 -12.67
C GLY A 409 20.39 11.30 -11.48
N ILE A 410 19.13 11.10 -11.79
CA ILE A 410 18.12 10.65 -10.83
C ILE A 410 18.12 9.13 -10.69
N SER A 411 17.45 8.64 -9.65
CA SER A 411 17.20 7.21 -9.44
C SER A 411 15.85 6.79 -10.03
N ILE A 412 15.82 5.59 -10.60
CA ILE A 412 14.57 4.92 -10.98
C ILE A 412 14.09 4.11 -9.76
N ILE A 413 13.10 4.65 -9.05
CA ILE A 413 12.66 4.16 -7.74
C ILE A 413 11.15 3.95 -7.68
N GLY A 414 10.70 3.25 -6.63
CA GLY A 414 9.31 3.05 -6.26
C GLY A 414 9.09 1.64 -5.74
N THR A 415 8.64 1.52 -4.48
CA THR A 415 8.35 0.23 -3.83
C THR A 415 6.96 -0.28 -4.16
N SER A 416 5.99 0.62 -4.32
CA SER A 416 4.61 0.30 -4.70
C SER A 416 4.26 0.64 -6.16
N GLY A 417 5.09 1.45 -6.82
CA GLY A 417 4.79 2.03 -8.14
C GLY A 417 3.92 3.29 -8.08
N ILE A 418 3.33 3.61 -6.94
CA ILE A 418 2.42 4.74 -6.72
C ILE A 418 3.06 5.81 -5.83
N VAL A 419 2.86 7.07 -6.17
CA VAL A 419 3.20 8.23 -5.33
C VAL A 419 1.94 8.68 -4.58
N ARG A 420 1.99 8.68 -3.26
CA ARG A 420 0.97 9.31 -2.40
C ARG A 420 1.53 10.62 -1.88
N PRO A 421 0.87 11.77 -2.14
CA PRO A 421 1.38 13.06 -1.70
C PRO A 421 1.60 13.11 -0.19
N PHE A 422 2.75 13.64 0.22
CA PHE A 422 3.16 13.78 1.63
C PHE A 422 3.12 12.47 2.44
N SER A 423 3.45 11.34 1.81
CA SER A 423 3.48 10.03 2.47
C SER A 423 4.54 9.96 3.57
N SER A 424 4.10 9.70 4.81
CA SER A 424 4.98 9.44 5.94
C SER A 424 5.85 8.19 5.72
N GLU A 425 5.26 7.16 5.11
CA GLU A 425 5.95 5.90 4.80
C GLU A 425 7.09 6.11 3.80
N ALA A 426 6.86 6.92 2.77
CA ALA A 426 7.90 7.26 1.78
C ALA A 426 9.04 8.04 2.41
N PHE A 427 8.73 8.96 3.34
CA PHE A 427 9.76 9.73 4.08
C PHE A 427 10.58 8.81 5.00
N VAL A 428 9.94 7.92 5.74
CA VAL A 428 10.62 6.93 6.61
C VAL A 428 11.48 5.98 5.80
N GLU A 429 11.04 5.57 4.61
CA GLU A 429 11.84 4.74 3.71
C GLU A 429 13.07 5.49 3.16
N ALA A 430 12.95 6.80 2.90
CA ALA A 430 14.11 7.63 2.54
C ALA A 430 15.11 7.71 3.69
N ILE A 431 14.66 7.90 4.94
CA ILE A 431 15.52 7.84 6.14
C ILE A 431 16.24 6.49 6.22
N ARG A 432 15.54 5.38 6.01
CA ARG A 432 16.13 4.04 6.03
C ARG A 432 17.33 3.95 5.09
N ARG A 433 17.17 4.40 3.84
CA ARG A 433 18.25 4.38 2.83
C ARG A 433 19.42 5.23 3.22
N GLU A 434 19.18 6.42 3.78
CA GLU A 434 20.26 7.28 4.27
C GLU A 434 21.06 6.58 5.39
N VAL A 435 20.37 5.90 6.33
CA VAL A 435 21.03 5.15 7.42
C VAL A 435 21.77 3.92 6.88
N GLU A 436 21.20 3.19 5.90
CA GLU A 436 21.87 2.06 5.24
C GLU A 436 23.18 2.48 4.57
N VAL A 437 23.17 3.61 3.86
CA VAL A 437 24.40 4.17 3.25
C VAL A 437 25.38 4.62 4.33
N CYS A 438 24.92 5.29 5.40
CA CYS A 438 25.76 5.69 6.53
C CYS A 438 26.51 4.49 7.13
N VAL A 439 25.82 3.39 7.35
CA VAL A 439 26.42 2.14 7.87
C VAL A 439 27.37 1.53 6.86
N ALA A 440 26.99 1.46 5.60
CA ALA A 440 27.76 0.82 4.53
C ALA A 440 29.08 1.56 4.20
N VAL A 441 29.13 2.88 4.36
CA VAL A 441 30.39 3.66 4.22
C VAL A 441 31.28 3.57 5.48
N GLY A 442 30.87 2.79 6.50
CA GLY A 442 31.66 2.56 7.70
C GLY A 442 31.72 3.76 8.65
N SER A 443 30.69 4.62 8.68
CA SER A 443 30.65 5.73 9.62
C SER A 443 30.65 5.23 11.06
N SER A 444 31.52 5.79 11.90
CA SER A 444 31.62 5.43 13.32
C SER A 444 30.42 5.88 14.16
N ARG A 445 29.60 6.81 13.63
CA ARG A 445 28.45 7.40 14.33
C ARG A 445 27.37 7.84 13.33
N LEU A 446 26.11 7.66 13.69
CA LEU A 446 24.97 8.22 13.00
C LEU A 446 24.53 9.50 13.72
N ILE A 447 24.45 10.60 13.00
CA ILE A 447 23.92 11.88 13.49
C ILE A 447 22.53 12.07 12.89
N ILE A 448 21.51 12.09 13.72
CA ILE A 448 20.14 12.37 13.28
C ILE A 448 19.74 13.79 13.67
N ASN A 449 19.15 14.53 12.76
CA ASN A 449 18.79 15.93 12.94
C ASN A 449 17.51 16.29 12.17
N SER A 450 16.88 17.43 12.49
CA SER A 450 15.57 17.76 11.93
C SER A 450 15.58 18.26 10.49
N GLY A 451 16.73 18.67 9.97
CA GLY A 451 16.87 19.23 8.62
C GLY A 451 18.11 20.13 8.49
N ALA A 452 18.24 20.83 7.36
CA ALA A 452 19.44 21.55 6.96
C ALA A 452 19.97 22.59 7.99
N LYS A 453 19.06 23.29 8.73
CA LYS A 453 19.50 24.25 9.77
C LYS A 453 20.22 23.54 10.91
N SER A 454 19.62 22.51 11.48
CA SER A 454 20.21 21.74 12.59
C SER A 454 21.42 20.92 12.14
N GLU A 455 21.41 20.38 10.89
CA GLU A 455 22.56 19.68 10.33
C GLU A 455 23.81 20.56 10.32
N ARG A 456 23.68 21.79 9.83
CA ARG A 456 24.78 22.75 9.77
C ARG A 456 25.42 23.00 11.14
N PHE A 457 24.64 23.00 12.21
CA PHE A 457 25.11 23.21 13.57
C PHE A 457 25.82 21.96 14.12
N VAL A 458 25.20 20.79 13.98
CA VAL A 458 25.79 19.53 14.46
C VAL A 458 27.06 19.13 13.69
N LYS A 459 27.18 19.50 12.42
CA LYS A 459 28.41 19.29 11.63
C LYS A 459 29.66 19.96 12.24
N LYS A 460 29.49 21.08 12.96
CA LYS A 460 30.59 21.74 13.65
C LYS A 460 31.13 20.91 14.82
N GLU A 461 30.27 20.15 15.50
CA GLU A 461 30.65 19.24 16.60
C GLU A 461 31.39 17.98 16.08
N TYR A 462 31.05 17.55 14.87
CA TYR A 462 31.57 16.31 14.29
C TYR A 462 32.21 16.54 12.90
N PRO A 463 33.24 17.37 12.79
CA PRO A 463 33.81 17.78 11.49
C PRO A 463 34.51 16.63 10.73
N GLY A 464 34.88 15.55 11.44
CA GLY A 464 35.58 14.38 10.84
C GLY A 464 34.64 13.29 10.29
N LEU A 465 33.32 13.43 10.46
CA LEU A 465 32.37 12.43 9.95
C LEU A 465 32.05 12.66 8.47
N PRO A 466 31.81 11.57 7.71
CA PRO A 466 31.40 11.69 6.32
C PRO A 466 30.02 12.35 6.21
N ALA A 467 29.72 12.94 5.06
CA ALA A 467 28.42 13.60 4.82
C ALA A 467 27.22 12.65 5.01
N GLN A 468 27.42 11.36 4.74
CA GLN A 468 26.43 10.30 4.90
C GLN A 468 26.05 10.02 6.37
N ALA A 469 26.89 10.43 7.32
CA ALA A 469 26.61 10.27 8.75
C ALA A 469 25.45 11.16 9.25
N PHE A 470 25.11 12.22 8.52
CA PHE A 470 24.11 13.21 8.94
C PHE A 470 22.77 12.95 8.27
N VAL A 471 21.81 12.35 8.96
CA VAL A 471 20.50 11.94 8.44
C VAL A 471 19.38 12.86 8.96
N HIS A 472 18.47 13.24 8.07
CA HIS A 472 17.33 14.09 8.44
C HIS A 472 16.14 13.24 8.89
N TYR A 473 15.78 13.29 10.18
CA TYR A 473 14.59 12.59 10.67
C TYR A 473 13.29 13.37 10.39
N GLY A 474 13.35 14.63 9.94
CA GLY A 474 12.15 15.45 9.78
C GLY A 474 11.36 15.59 11.08
N ASN A 475 10.31 14.78 11.24
CA ASN A 475 9.51 14.68 12.48
C ASN A 475 9.54 13.27 13.10
N PHE A 476 10.15 12.29 12.43
CA PHE A 476 10.07 10.86 12.72
C PHE A 476 11.25 10.36 13.58
N ILE A 477 11.44 10.96 14.77
CA ILE A 477 12.54 10.59 15.68
C ILE A 477 12.44 9.11 16.06
N GLY A 478 11.26 8.65 16.49
CA GLY A 478 11.06 7.26 16.92
C GLY A 478 11.34 6.25 15.81
N GLU A 479 10.81 6.49 14.59
CA GLU A 479 11.07 5.59 13.46
C GLU A 479 12.55 5.58 13.06
N THR A 480 13.22 6.73 13.12
CA THR A 480 14.67 6.82 12.82
C THR A 480 15.50 6.02 13.82
N LEU A 481 15.19 6.10 15.13
CA LEU A 481 15.87 5.30 16.16
C LEU A 481 15.62 3.80 15.99
N LYS A 482 14.38 3.38 15.68
CA LYS A 482 14.07 1.97 15.39
C LYS A 482 14.83 1.46 14.16
N ILE A 483 14.98 2.28 13.13
CA ILE A 483 15.79 1.93 11.94
C ILE A 483 17.25 1.76 12.35
N ALA A 484 17.82 2.69 13.13
CA ALA A 484 19.18 2.61 13.63
C ALA A 484 19.41 1.35 14.48
N ALA A 485 18.47 0.99 15.37
CA ALA A 485 18.51 -0.22 16.16
C ALA A 485 18.48 -1.49 15.29
N LYS A 486 17.57 -1.55 14.32
CA LYS A 486 17.46 -2.68 13.37
C LYS A 486 18.74 -2.88 12.56
N LEU A 487 19.43 -1.80 12.21
CA LEU A 487 20.69 -1.81 11.48
C LEU A 487 21.91 -1.90 12.42
N LYS A 488 21.69 -2.10 13.74
CA LYS A 488 22.71 -2.26 14.78
C LYS A 488 23.75 -1.13 14.80
N VAL A 489 23.28 0.12 14.64
CA VAL A 489 24.14 1.29 14.70
C VAL A 489 24.65 1.50 16.13
N PRO A 490 25.98 1.46 16.39
CA PRO A 490 26.49 1.45 17.75
C PRO A 490 26.42 2.82 18.45
N LEU A 491 26.56 3.91 17.71
CA LEU A 491 26.60 5.27 18.24
C LEU A 491 25.63 6.17 17.48
N VAL A 492 24.63 6.68 18.16
CA VAL A 492 23.63 7.60 17.60
C VAL A 492 23.67 8.92 18.36
N THR A 493 23.68 10.04 17.62
CA THR A 493 23.53 11.38 18.20
C THR A 493 22.29 12.04 17.63
N LEU A 494 21.40 12.50 18.49
CA LEU A 494 20.22 13.28 18.15
C LEU A 494 20.51 14.76 18.36
N GLY A 495 20.60 15.53 17.27
CA GLY A 495 20.62 16.98 17.32
C GLY A 495 19.20 17.53 17.26
N ILE A 496 18.77 18.20 18.33
CA ILE A 496 17.40 18.68 18.48
C ILE A 496 17.34 20.13 18.91
N MET A 497 16.43 20.90 18.32
CA MET A 497 16.11 22.27 18.76
C MET A 497 14.93 22.25 19.72
N ILE A 498 14.83 23.28 20.58
CA ILE A 498 13.87 23.36 21.68
C ILE A 498 12.42 23.09 21.27
N GLY A 499 11.96 23.60 20.13
CA GLY A 499 10.58 23.41 19.66
C GLY A 499 10.17 21.96 19.41
N LYS A 500 11.14 21.06 19.16
CA LYS A 500 10.91 19.61 19.07
C LYS A 500 11.26 18.90 20.38
N ALA A 501 12.24 19.42 21.14
CA ALA A 501 12.66 18.84 22.40
C ALA A 501 11.49 18.84 23.42
N VAL A 502 10.73 19.92 23.53
CA VAL A 502 9.56 19.99 24.43
C VAL A 502 8.47 18.95 24.09
N LYS A 503 8.30 18.63 22.84
CA LYS A 503 7.35 17.60 22.39
C LYS A 503 7.87 16.19 22.63
N LEU A 504 9.16 15.99 22.38
CA LEU A 504 9.84 14.70 22.61
C LEU A 504 9.88 14.36 24.10
N ALA A 505 10.15 15.35 24.94
CA ALA A 505 10.17 15.17 26.40
C ALA A 505 8.82 14.73 26.98
N GLU A 506 7.70 15.13 26.35
CA GLU A 506 6.35 14.65 26.67
C GLU A 506 6.07 13.22 26.14
N GLY A 507 7.01 12.60 25.40
CA GLY A 507 6.86 11.26 24.83
C GLY A 507 6.40 11.23 23.36
N ASN A 508 6.29 12.39 22.70
CA ASN A 508 5.87 12.44 21.30
C ASN A 508 7.06 12.15 20.37
N LEU A 509 7.17 10.91 19.92
CA LEU A 509 8.23 10.44 19.02
C LEU A 509 8.02 10.89 17.55
N ASP A 510 6.81 11.29 17.17
CA ASP A 510 6.47 12.05 15.96
C ASP A 510 6.17 13.50 16.35
N THR A 511 7.11 14.40 16.11
CA THR A 511 7.07 15.79 16.56
C THR A 511 6.33 16.74 15.61
N HIS A 512 5.49 16.24 14.69
CA HIS A 512 4.82 17.02 13.67
C HIS A 512 3.86 18.08 14.28
N SER A 513 4.03 19.36 13.91
CA SER A 513 3.30 20.48 14.51
C SER A 513 1.78 20.47 14.35
N LYS A 514 1.26 19.79 13.32
CA LYS A 514 -0.19 19.59 13.14
C LYS A 514 -0.76 18.50 14.04
N LYS A 515 0.08 17.60 14.57
CA LYS A 515 -0.35 16.50 15.44
C LYS A 515 -0.13 16.81 16.92
N VAL A 516 0.95 17.55 17.24
CA VAL A 516 1.39 17.80 18.59
C VAL A 516 1.64 19.29 18.79
N VAL A 517 0.97 19.87 19.80
CA VAL A 517 1.14 21.24 20.24
C VAL A 517 1.99 21.23 21.52
N MET A 518 2.68 22.33 21.82
CA MET A 518 3.42 22.51 23.07
C MET A 518 2.46 22.42 24.26
N ASN A 519 2.75 21.52 25.19
CA ASN A 519 1.98 21.34 26.43
C ASN A 519 2.61 22.14 27.57
N LYS A 520 1.98 23.24 27.94
CA LYS A 520 2.47 24.13 28.99
C LYS A 520 2.42 23.50 30.37
N GLU A 521 1.41 22.70 30.67
CA GLU A 521 1.30 22.02 31.97
C GLU A 521 2.45 21.03 32.17
N PHE A 522 2.81 20.27 31.12
CA PHE A 522 3.99 19.42 31.16
C PHE A 522 5.27 20.24 31.39
N LEU A 523 5.44 21.39 30.74
CA LEU A 523 6.62 22.23 30.93
C LEU A 523 6.69 22.80 32.34
N LYS A 524 5.58 23.17 32.98
CA LYS A 524 5.51 23.56 34.39
C LYS A 524 5.95 22.43 35.29
N GLN A 525 5.49 21.18 35.00
CA GLN A 525 5.92 20.01 35.76
C GLN A 525 7.45 19.80 35.65
N VAL A 526 8.03 19.91 34.46
CA VAL A 526 9.47 19.86 34.26
C VAL A 526 10.20 20.95 35.05
N ALA A 527 9.67 22.16 35.09
CA ALA A 527 10.25 23.27 35.89
C ALA A 527 10.23 22.99 37.39
N MET A 528 9.13 22.41 37.90
CA MET A 528 9.04 21.97 39.30
C MET A 528 10.02 20.86 39.63
N GLU A 529 10.07 19.81 38.79
CA GLU A 529 10.99 18.67 38.93
C GLU A 529 12.47 19.15 38.92
N ALA A 530 12.79 20.10 38.05
CA ALA A 530 14.12 20.70 37.96
C ALA A 530 14.47 21.63 39.12
N GLY A 531 13.51 22.01 39.98
CA GLY A 531 13.72 22.97 41.05
C GLY A 531 14.02 24.37 40.55
N CYS A 532 13.33 24.82 39.51
CA CYS A 532 13.39 26.19 39.00
C CYS A 532 12.73 27.18 39.95
N SER A 533 12.99 28.47 39.74
CA SER A 533 12.38 29.53 40.52
C SER A 533 10.84 29.58 40.36
N PRO A 534 10.06 29.99 41.36
CA PRO A 534 8.59 30.01 41.29
C PRO A 534 8.02 30.83 40.14
N ASP A 535 8.75 31.84 39.69
CA ASP A 535 8.33 32.72 38.59
C ASP A 535 8.29 32.00 37.23
N VAL A 536 9.03 30.91 37.08
CA VAL A 536 9.13 30.14 35.83
C VAL A 536 7.78 29.59 35.40
N GLU A 537 6.92 29.15 36.33
CA GLU A 537 5.57 28.69 35.99
C GLU A 537 4.74 29.78 35.32
N SER A 538 4.81 31.02 35.86
CA SER A 538 4.11 32.16 35.28
C SER A 538 4.66 32.60 33.93
N MET A 539 5.97 32.41 33.71
CA MET A 539 6.61 32.63 32.41
C MET A 539 6.16 31.60 31.38
N ILE A 540 6.13 30.31 31.74
CA ILE A 540 5.64 29.23 30.89
C ILE A 540 4.19 29.46 30.45
N GLU A 541 3.33 29.96 31.32
CA GLU A 541 1.94 30.29 31.00
C GLU A 541 1.81 31.30 29.86
N ARG A 542 2.73 32.26 29.79
CA ARG A 542 2.75 33.32 28.77
C ARG A 542 3.42 32.90 27.46
N LEU A 543 4.11 31.76 27.40
CA LEU A 543 4.80 31.29 26.20
C LEU A 543 3.86 31.18 24.99
N THR A 544 4.32 31.71 23.87
CA THR A 544 3.70 31.48 22.56
C THR A 544 4.49 30.45 21.79
N LEU A 545 5.81 30.51 21.86
CA LEU A 545 6.74 29.60 21.16
C LEU A 545 7.78 29.03 22.13
N ALA A 546 8.10 27.76 22.03
CA ALA A 546 9.07 27.13 22.91
C ALA A 546 10.47 27.77 22.89
N ARG A 547 10.86 28.42 21.78
CA ARG A 547 12.15 29.14 21.70
C ARG A 547 12.27 30.32 22.66
N GLU A 548 11.15 30.85 23.14
CA GLU A 548 11.14 31.96 24.12
C GLU A 548 11.73 31.50 25.46
N LEU A 549 11.76 30.21 25.77
CA LEU A 549 12.41 29.68 26.97
C LEU A 549 13.89 30.07 27.08
N TRP A 550 14.61 30.19 25.96
CA TRP A 550 16.01 30.64 25.97
C TRP A 550 16.22 32.07 26.49
N THR A 551 15.23 32.91 26.34
CA THR A 551 15.32 34.34 26.70
C THR A 551 14.57 34.70 27.96
N LEU A 552 13.57 33.89 28.34
CA LEU A 552 12.72 34.15 29.51
C LEU A 552 13.30 33.54 30.79
N LEU A 553 13.96 32.40 30.69
CA LEU A 553 14.58 31.77 31.86
C LEU A 553 15.90 32.47 32.24
N SER A 554 16.17 32.60 33.55
CA SER A 554 17.47 33.04 34.06
C SER A 554 18.57 32.01 33.70
N GLU A 555 19.84 32.41 33.75
CA GLU A 555 20.95 31.47 33.53
C GLU A 555 20.89 30.28 34.51
N GLU A 556 20.52 30.55 35.77
CA GLU A 556 20.37 29.51 36.79
C GLU A 556 19.22 28.55 36.46
N ASP A 557 18.06 29.07 36.08
CA ASP A 557 16.90 28.24 35.69
C ASP A 557 17.15 27.51 34.38
N CYS A 558 17.84 28.10 33.42
CA CYS A 558 18.31 27.40 32.21
C CYS A 558 19.16 26.17 32.57
N GLY A 559 20.11 26.33 33.50
CA GLY A 559 20.98 25.27 34.00
C GLY A 559 20.26 24.12 34.69
N LYS A 560 19.05 24.35 35.18
CA LYS A 560 18.19 23.34 35.83
C LYS A 560 17.17 22.76 34.85
N PHE A 561 16.46 23.60 34.15
CA PHE A 561 15.32 23.23 33.28
C PHE A 561 15.76 22.36 32.08
N PHE A 562 16.77 22.81 31.31
CA PHE A 562 17.13 22.11 30.08
C PHE A 562 17.77 20.75 30.31
N PRO A 563 18.63 20.52 31.32
CA PRO A 563 19.06 19.15 31.66
C PRO A 563 17.89 18.24 32.01
N CYS A 564 16.95 18.67 32.86
CA CYS A 564 15.76 17.88 33.21
C CYS A 564 14.90 17.58 31.97
N LEU A 565 14.67 18.59 31.11
CA LEU A 565 13.97 18.38 29.84
C LEU A 565 14.66 17.33 28.94
N LEU A 566 16.01 17.34 28.89
CA LEU A 566 16.78 16.35 28.13
C LEU A 566 16.71 14.95 28.76
N GLU A 567 16.62 14.83 30.09
CA GLU A 567 16.42 13.54 30.77
C GLU A 567 15.10 12.90 30.35
N HIS A 568 14.01 13.68 30.27
CA HIS A 568 12.74 13.21 29.73
C HIS A 568 12.86 12.78 28.26
N CYS A 569 13.53 13.56 27.41
CA CYS A 569 13.79 13.18 26.02
C CYS A 569 14.56 11.86 25.93
N PHE A 570 15.60 11.71 26.76
CA PHE A 570 16.47 10.54 26.78
C PHE A 570 15.70 9.29 27.22
N ALA A 571 14.89 9.41 28.28
CA ALA A 571 14.07 8.31 28.79
C ALA A 571 13.12 7.73 27.73
N HIS A 572 12.57 8.56 26.85
CA HIS A 572 11.69 8.12 25.76
C HIS A 572 12.45 7.53 24.55
N CYS A 573 13.70 7.91 24.34
CA CYS A 573 14.50 7.49 23.18
C CYS A 573 15.31 6.21 23.42
N VAL A 574 15.89 6.03 24.62
CA VAL A 574 16.78 4.90 24.96
C VAL A 574 16.13 3.53 24.73
N PRO A 575 14.87 3.29 25.09
CA PRO A 575 14.22 2.00 24.86
C PRO A 575 14.13 1.60 23.38
N LEU A 576 14.23 2.58 22.45
CA LEU A 576 14.19 2.36 21.01
C LEU A 576 15.56 1.98 20.43
N LEU A 577 16.63 2.08 21.22
CA LEU A 577 18.02 1.81 20.79
C LEU A 577 18.72 0.90 21.81
N PRO A 578 18.25 -0.32 22.07
CA PRO A 578 18.68 -1.15 23.21
C PRO A 578 20.14 -1.58 23.17
N GLU A 579 20.75 -1.70 21.99
CA GLU A 579 22.15 -2.13 21.81
C GLU A 579 23.09 -0.96 21.47
N GLY A 580 22.56 0.24 21.20
CA GLY A 580 23.32 1.43 20.81
C GLY A 580 23.46 2.43 21.95
N LYS A 581 24.47 3.29 21.86
CA LYS A 581 24.63 4.45 22.75
C LYS A 581 24.03 5.69 22.13
N LEU A 582 23.12 6.34 22.85
CA LEU A 582 22.48 7.57 22.44
C LEU A 582 23.15 8.77 23.09
N THR A 583 23.35 9.83 22.33
CA THR A 583 23.69 11.17 22.79
C THR A 583 22.60 12.13 22.29
N ILE A 584 22.05 13.00 23.13
CA ILE A 584 21.14 14.06 22.70
C ILE A 584 21.84 15.41 22.89
N LEU A 585 21.81 16.24 21.84
CA LEU A 585 22.38 17.59 21.83
C LEU A 585 21.24 18.60 21.67
N LEU A 586 21.04 19.46 22.65
CA LEU A 586 20.10 20.57 22.57
C LEU A 586 20.78 21.77 21.90
N ILE A 587 20.22 22.20 20.77
CA ILE A 587 20.74 23.26 19.91
C ILE A 587 19.93 24.52 20.17
N ASP A 588 20.62 25.65 20.46
CA ASP A 588 20.00 26.95 20.56
C ASP A 588 19.71 27.61 19.20
N GLU A 589 19.16 28.82 19.21
CA GLU A 589 18.82 29.52 17.96
C GLU A 589 20.05 30.01 17.17
N GLU A 590 21.17 30.25 17.85
CA GLU A 590 22.45 30.69 17.31
C GLU A 590 23.28 29.50 16.77
N GLY A 591 22.92 28.30 17.21
CA GLY A 591 23.58 27.05 16.79
C GLY A 591 24.65 26.56 17.73
N ASN A 592 24.69 27.06 18.96
CA ASN A 592 25.51 26.49 20.02
C ASN A 592 24.82 25.26 20.61
N ILE A 593 25.58 24.44 21.33
CA ILE A 593 25.08 23.21 21.98
C ILE A 593 25.37 23.33 23.49
N PRO A 594 24.58 24.15 24.21
CA PRO A 594 24.85 24.39 25.63
C PRO A 594 24.56 23.20 26.53
N PHE A 595 23.67 22.28 26.11
CA PHE A 595 23.29 21.13 26.90
C PHE A 595 23.35 19.85 26.10
N ARG A 596 23.80 18.77 26.77
CA ARG A 596 23.85 17.41 26.19
C ARG A 596 23.64 16.35 27.27
N ILE A 597 23.14 15.19 26.84
CA ILE A 597 22.97 13.97 27.66
C ILE A 597 23.43 12.72 26.89
N GLN A 598 24.01 11.74 27.58
CA GLN A 598 24.44 10.46 27.01
C GLN A 598 24.18 9.31 27.99
#